data_392a42938ddcaab747d54e92fce59b11
#
_entry.id   392a42938ddcaab747d54e92fce59b11
#
_cell.length_a   1.000
_cell.length_b   1.000
_cell.length_c   1.000
_cell.angle_alpha   90.00
_cell.angle_beta   90.00
_cell.angle_gamma   90.00
#
_symmetry.space_group_name_H-M   'P 1'
#
loop_
_entity.id
_entity.type
_entity.pdbx_description
1 polymer ?
#
loop_
_entity_poly.entity_id
_entity_poly.type
_entity_poly.pdbx_seq_one_letter_code
_entity_poly.pdbx_strand_id
1 'polypeptide(L)'
;MTTDAPSSPAGRPTASSRVLVLVGVLLVAAGAVAAVGVRALGRGTPPPRMGSLPDFRLTERSGRPLALADLRGRPWVADFIFTQCGGACPAMTARLARLRREIPADVTFVSFTVDPAHDTPEVLARYAATFHADESWHFVTGAQKDLYDLSVGGFKLAAMEVPAGERAVGGDGPFLHSSKFVLVDGEGVVRGYYDSTDEPAMRALVGDAALLRAEH
;
A
#
# COMPACT_ATOMS: atom_id res chain seq x y z
N MET A 1 -31.78 -78.70 0.30
CA MET A 1 -32.20 -77.90 1.45
C MET A 1 -31.50 -76.55 1.34
N THR A 2 -32.14 -75.57 0.69
CA THR A 2 -31.66 -74.23 0.51
C THR A 2 -32.48 -73.34 1.43
N THR A 3 -31.82 -72.78 2.47
CA THR A 3 -32.43 -71.86 3.40
C THR A 3 -32.24 -70.44 2.86
N ASP A 4 -33.35 -69.86 2.42
CA ASP A 4 -33.45 -68.43 2.06
C ASP A 4 -33.45 -67.58 3.33
N ALA A 5 -32.54 -66.63 3.39
CA ALA A 5 -32.49 -65.64 4.46
C ALA A 5 -33.37 -64.43 4.10
N PRO A 6 -34.22 -63.93 5.01
CA PRO A 6 -35.08 -62.78 4.71
C PRO A 6 -34.28 -61.48 4.64
N SER A 7 -34.39 -60.78 3.53
CA SER A 7 -33.88 -59.42 3.33
C SER A 7 -34.65 -58.43 4.22
N SER A 8 -33.93 -57.74 5.11
CA SER A 8 -34.45 -56.70 6.01
C SER A 8 -34.83 -55.47 5.17
N PRO A 9 -36.04 -54.90 5.28
CA PRO A 9 -36.39 -53.68 4.54
C PRO A 9 -35.69 -52.46 5.18
N ALA A 10 -34.94 -51.72 4.36
CA ALA A 10 -34.36 -50.45 4.75
C ALA A 10 -35.45 -49.49 5.25
N GLY A 11 -35.41 -49.14 6.53
CA GLY A 11 -36.40 -48.31 7.18
C GLY A 11 -36.49 -46.93 6.52
N ARG A 12 -37.66 -46.54 6.07
CA ARG A 12 -37.94 -45.18 5.56
C ARG A 12 -37.79 -44.19 6.68
N PRO A 13 -37.06 -43.03 6.44
CA PRO A 13 -36.87 -42.06 7.48
C PRO A 13 -38.21 -41.50 7.98
N THR A 14 -38.40 -41.49 9.29
CA THR A 14 -39.62 -40.99 9.94
C THR A 14 -39.77 -39.47 9.71
N ALA A 15 -41.03 -38.98 9.74
CA ALA A 15 -41.35 -37.57 9.52
C ALA A 15 -40.48 -36.64 10.44
N SER A 16 -40.26 -37.07 11.68
CA SER A 16 -39.39 -36.36 12.66
C SER A 16 -37.94 -36.24 12.20
N SER A 17 -37.36 -37.28 11.58
CA SER A 17 -36.00 -37.25 11.05
C SER A 17 -35.84 -36.26 9.88
N ARG A 18 -36.85 -36.16 9.02
CA ARG A 18 -36.87 -35.21 7.90
C ARG A 18 -36.96 -33.75 8.38
N VAL A 19 -37.73 -33.47 9.43
CA VAL A 19 -37.86 -32.16 10.05
C VAL A 19 -36.51 -31.74 10.69
N LEU A 20 -35.85 -32.64 11.43
CA LEU A 20 -34.55 -32.39 12.02
C LEU A 20 -33.47 -32.07 10.97
N VAL A 21 -33.45 -32.79 9.84
CA VAL A 21 -32.51 -32.53 8.75
C VAL A 21 -32.79 -31.17 8.10
N LEU A 22 -34.04 -30.81 7.86
CA LEU A 22 -34.44 -29.53 7.29
C LEU A 22 -34.05 -28.35 8.22
N VAL A 23 -34.30 -28.48 9.52
CA VAL A 23 -33.91 -27.48 10.51
C VAL A 23 -32.37 -27.32 10.56
N GLY A 24 -31.62 -28.42 10.52
CA GLY A 24 -30.16 -28.38 10.45
C GLY A 24 -29.64 -27.67 9.20
N VAL A 25 -30.20 -27.96 8.02
CA VAL A 25 -29.84 -27.29 6.76
C VAL A 25 -30.14 -25.79 6.80
N LEU A 26 -31.32 -25.41 7.35
CA LEU A 26 -31.70 -24.00 7.50
C LEU A 26 -30.76 -23.24 8.46
N LEU A 27 -30.35 -23.85 9.57
CA LEU A 27 -29.42 -23.24 10.52
C LEU A 27 -28.03 -23.08 9.90
N VAL A 28 -27.54 -24.05 9.13
CA VAL A 28 -26.27 -23.96 8.41
C VAL A 28 -26.33 -22.85 7.33
N ALA A 29 -27.42 -22.78 6.58
CA ALA A 29 -27.64 -21.75 5.57
C ALA A 29 -27.73 -20.36 6.21
N ALA A 30 -28.46 -20.20 7.31
CA ALA A 30 -28.54 -18.95 8.07
C ALA A 30 -27.18 -18.53 8.63
N GLY A 31 -26.40 -19.48 9.16
CA GLY A 31 -25.02 -19.24 9.64
C GLY A 31 -24.08 -18.81 8.51
N ALA A 32 -24.20 -19.43 7.33
CA ALA A 32 -23.42 -19.05 6.16
C ALA A 32 -23.77 -17.63 5.65
N VAL A 33 -25.07 -17.30 5.59
CA VAL A 33 -25.55 -15.97 5.21
C VAL A 33 -25.09 -14.91 6.23
N ALA A 34 -25.17 -15.21 7.53
CA ALA A 34 -24.68 -14.31 8.58
C ALA A 34 -23.16 -14.10 8.48
N ALA A 35 -22.38 -15.16 8.24
CA ALA A 35 -20.94 -15.05 8.06
C ALA A 35 -20.54 -14.25 6.83
N VAL A 36 -21.27 -14.38 5.72
CA VAL A 36 -21.08 -13.55 4.53
C VAL A 36 -21.49 -12.10 4.79
N GLY A 37 -22.61 -11.88 5.48
CA GLY A 37 -23.05 -10.53 5.86
C GLY A 37 -22.08 -9.82 6.79
N VAL A 38 -21.54 -10.49 7.79
CA VAL A 38 -20.51 -9.93 8.71
C VAL A 38 -19.23 -9.59 7.95
N ARG A 39 -18.80 -10.45 7.01
CA ARG A 39 -17.64 -10.15 6.15
C ARG A 39 -17.88 -8.99 5.19
N ALA A 40 -19.10 -8.81 4.67
CA ALA A 40 -19.46 -7.71 3.79
C ALA A 40 -19.56 -6.38 4.55
N LEU A 41 -20.09 -6.39 5.78
CA LEU A 41 -20.18 -5.21 6.66
C LEU A 41 -18.84 -4.79 7.27
N GLY A 42 -17.88 -5.72 7.37
CA GLY A 42 -16.53 -5.46 7.87
C GLY A 42 -15.54 -4.95 6.80
N ARG A 43 -15.92 -4.94 5.52
CA ARG A 43 -15.10 -4.34 4.46
C ARG A 43 -15.31 -2.84 4.47
N GLY A 44 -14.32 -2.08 4.96
CA GLY A 44 -14.30 -0.63 4.85
C GLY A 44 -14.53 -0.17 3.40
N THR A 45 -15.02 1.04 3.22
CA THR A 45 -15.13 1.64 1.89
C THR A 45 -13.72 1.97 1.38
N PRO A 46 -13.35 1.54 0.17
CA PRO A 46 -12.06 1.91 -0.41
C PRO A 46 -11.86 3.43 -0.44
N PRO A 47 -10.62 3.91 -0.27
CA PRO A 47 -10.34 5.34 -0.29
C PRO A 47 -10.68 5.95 -1.67
N PRO A 48 -11.07 7.25 -1.72
CA PRO A 48 -11.55 7.91 -2.93
C PRO A 48 -10.47 7.99 -4.02
N ARG A 49 -10.88 8.13 -5.26
CA ARG A 49 -9.98 8.41 -6.40
C ARG A 49 -9.76 9.92 -6.49
N MET A 50 -8.53 10.38 -6.29
CA MET A 50 -8.19 11.81 -6.20
C MET A 50 -7.58 12.40 -7.46
N GLY A 51 -6.99 11.56 -8.33
CA GLY A 51 -6.39 11.98 -9.60
C GLY A 51 -5.35 10.98 -10.09
N SER A 52 -5.21 10.86 -11.41
CA SER A 52 -4.23 9.99 -12.03
C SER A 52 -2.86 10.66 -12.09
N LEU A 53 -1.82 9.89 -11.83
CA LEU A 53 -0.44 10.34 -12.04
C LEU A 53 -0.13 10.42 -13.54
N PRO A 54 0.68 11.40 -13.97
CA PRO A 54 1.23 11.41 -15.30
C PRO A 54 2.23 10.26 -15.47
N ASP A 55 2.41 9.81 -16.71
CA ASP A 55 3.49 8.87 -17.00
C ASP A 55 4.84 9.47 -16.64
N PHE A 56 5.72 8.66 -16.08
CA PHE A 56 7.09 9.02 -15.78
C PHE A 56 8.05 7.87 -16.11
N ARG A 57 9.31 8.21 -16.32
CA ARG A 57 10.41 7.27 -16.46
C ARG A 57 11.65 7.87 -15.81
N LEU A 58 12.04 7.31 -14.67
CA LEU A 58 13.10 7.81 -13.80
C LEU A 58 14.15 6.70 -13.59
N THR A 59 15.18 6.96 -12.78
CA THR A 59 16.27 6.02 -12.52
C THR A 59 16.15 5.48 -11.10
N GLU A 60 16.04 4.18 -10.96
CA GLU A 60 16.03 3.48 -9.67
C GLU A 60 17.47 3.34 -9.12
N ARG A 61 17.62 3.14 -7.80
CA ARG A 61 18.91 3.00 -7.10
C ARG A 61 19.85 1.93 -7.69
N SER A 62 19.31 0.96 -8.42
CA SER A 62 20.10 -0.04 -9.16
C SER A 62 20.70 0.47 -10.48
N GLY A 63 20.40 1.73 -10.84
CA GLY A 63 20.75 2.31 -12.15
C GLY A 63 19.79 1.92 -13.28
N ARG A 64 18.79 1.08 -13.01
CA ARG A 64 17.79 0.70 -14.02
C ARG A 64 16.65 1.72 -14.11
N PRO A 65 16.01 1.87 -15.27
CA PRO A 65 14.83 2.70 -15.38
C PRO A 65 13.66 2.10 -14.57
N LEU A 66 12.86 2.98 -13.96
CA LEU A 66 11.58 2.69 -13.35
C LEU A 66 10.53 3.64 -13.95
N ALA A 67 9.46 3.10 -14.51
CA ALA A 67 8.36 3.85 -15.06
C ALA A 67 7.06 3.60 -14.28
N LEU A 68 6.06 4.48 -14.42
CA LEU A 68 4.74 4.26 -13.85
C LEU A 68 4.14 2.92 -14.31
N ALA A 69 4.42 2.51 -15.55
CA ALA A 69 3.95 1.23 -16.10
C ALA A 69 4.46 0.02 -15.30
N ASP A 70 5.66 0.10 -14.72
CA ASP A 70 6.28 -0.99 -13.93
C ASP A 70 5.63 -1.14 -12.55
N LEU A 71 4.91 -0.13 -12.08
CA LEU A 71 4.19 -0.09 -10.81
C LEU A 71 2.70 -0.46 -10.94
N ARG A 72 2.22 -0.70 -12.15
CA ARG A 72 0.82 -1.04 -12.40
C ARG A 72 0.46 -2.44 -11.90
N GLY A 73 -0.84 -2.65 -11.65
CA GLY A 73 -1.43 -3.93 -11.23
C GLY A 73 -1.41 -4.16 -9.72
N ARG A 74 -0.74 -3.29 -8.93
CA ARG A 74 -0.70 -3.40 -7.46
C ARG A 74 -0.70 -2.01 -6.84
N PRO A 75 -1.30 -1.84 -5.65
CA PRO A 75 -1.16 -0.59 -4.91
C PRO A 75 0.29 -0.37 -4.45
N TRP A 76 0.67 0.88 -4.30
CA TRP A 76 1.98 1.28 -3.83
C TRP A 76 1.93 2.56 -3.01
N VAL A 77 2.95 2.77 -2.17
CA VAL A 77 3.08 3.95 -1.31
C VAL A 77 4.25 4.78 -1.78
N ALA A 78 4.02 6.07 -2.01
CA ALA A 78 5.03 7.04 -2.39
C ALA A 78 5.39 7.97 -1.24
N ASP A 79 6.66 8.41 -1.20
CA ASP A 79 7.12 9.56 -0.43
C ASP A 79 8.22 10.33 -1.18
N PHE A 80 8.51 11.53 -0.70
CA PHE A 80 9.55 12.40 -1.23
C PHE A 80 10.60 12.69 -0.15
N ILE A 81 11.85 12.41 -0.45
CA ILE A 81 12.97 12.51 0.50
C ILE A 81 14.15 13.25 -0.13
N PHE A 82 15.17 13.54 0.69
CA PHE A 82 16.55 13.75 0.24
C PHE A 82 17.52 13.22 1.31
N THR A 83 18.65 12.66 0.87
CA THR A 83 19.50 11.86 1.77
C THR A 83 20.30 12.71 2.77
N GLN A 84 20.50 13.99 2.47
CA GLN A 84 21.19 14.95 3.36
C GLN A 84 20.27 15.64 4.39
N CYS A 85 18.99 15.24 4.45
CA CYS A 85 18.07 15.76 5.46
C CYS A 85 18.51 15.33 6.87
N GLY A 86 18.67 16.30 7.77
CA GLY A 86 19.11 16.05 9.14
C GLY A 86 18.00 15.58 10.11
N GLY A 87 16.74 15.57 9.68
CA GLY A 87 15.62 15.37 10.60
C GLY A 87 14.46 14.56 10.03
N ALA A 88 13.56 15.19 9.28
CA ALA A 88 12.28 14.63 8.88
C ALA A 88 12.41 13.38 7.98
N CYS A 89 13.28 13.40 6.95
CA CYS A 89 13.39 12.29 6.01
C CYS A 89 13.85 10.98 6.66
N PRO A 90 14.91 10.94 7.48
CA PRO A 90 15.28 9.71 8.18
C PRO A 90 14.16 9.19 9.09
N ALA A 91 13.42 10.07 9.76
CA ALA A 91 12.29 9.69 10.59
C ALA A 91 11.14 9.09 9.77
N MET A 92 10.81 9.70 8.63
CA MET A 92 9.81 9.19 7.67
C MET A 92 10.22 7.83 7.13
N THR A 93 11.46 7.69 6.65
CA THR A 93 11.98 6.44 6.09
C THR A 93 11.99 5.33 7.15
N ALA A 94 12.43 5.62 8.39
CA ALA A 94 12.37 4.66 9.49
C ALA A 94 10.93 4.25 9.84
N ARG A 95 9.97 5.18 9.70
CA ARG A 95 8.56 4.87 9.89
C ARG A 95 8.01 3.97 8.79
N LEU A 96 8.33 4.26 7.54
CA LEU A 96 7.94 3.43 6.41
C LEU A 96 8.52 2.01 6.52
N ALA A 97 9.78 1.88 6.98
CA ALA A 97 10.41 0.60 7.28
C ALA A 97 9.65 -0.21 8.35
N ARG A 98 9.06 0.46 9.35
CA ARG A 98 8.19 -0.21 10.33
C ARG A 98 6.87 -0.65 9.72
N LEU A 99 6.21 0.24 8.96
CA LEU A 99 4.94 -0.04 8.29
C LEU A 99 5.05 -1.20 7.29
N ARG A 100 6.25 -1.49 6.76
CA ARG A 100 6.50 -2.63 5.88
C ARG A 100 6.05 -3.97 6.46
N ARG A 101 6.03 -4.10 7.78
CA ARG A 101 5.60 -5.33 8.48
C ARG A 101 4.08 -5.42 8.65
N GLU A 102 3.37 -4.31 8.51
CA GLU A 102 1.93 -4.18 8.73
C GLU A 102 1.16 -4.10 7.40
N ILE A 103 1.79 -3.53 6.39
CA ILE A 103 1.25 -3.41 5.03
C ILE A 103 1.41 -4.75 4.28
N PRO A 104 0.44 -5.17 3.45
CA PRO A 104 0.56 -6.37 2.64
C PRO A 104 1.87 -6.44 1.85
N ALA A 105 2.49 -7.61 1.78
CA ALA A 105 3.85 -7.78 1.24
C ALA A 105 3.98 -7.43 -0.25
N ASP A 106 2.89 -7.46 -0.98
CA ASP A 106 2.79 -7.14 -2.41
C ASP A 106 2.52 -5.66 -2.70
N VAL A 107 2.35 -4.82 -1.67
CA VAL A 107 2.34 -3.35 -1.81
C VAL A 107 3.79 -2.87 -1.93
N THR A 108 4.11 -2.18 -3.01
CA THR A 108 5.43 -1.62 -3.30
C THR A 108 5.61 -0.27 -2.61
N PHE A 109 6.84 0.09 -2.24
CA PHE A 109 7.18 1.42 -1.76
C PHE A 109 8.07 2.12 -2.78
N VAL A 110 7.89 3.43 -2.96
CA VAL A 110 8.67 4.24 -3.90
C VAL A 110 9.02 5.58 -3.25
N SER A 111 10.29 5.76 -2.92
CA SER A 111 10.84 7.02 -2.40
C SER A 111 11.51 7.80 -3.52
N PHE A 112 10.97 8.97 -3.84
CA PHE A 112 11.50 9.88 -4.85
C PHE A 112 12.42 10.91 -4.18
N THR A 113 13.61 11.13 -4.75
CA THR A 113 14.44 12.25 -4.24
C THR A 113 13.95 13.60 -4.74
N VAL A 114 14.14 14.63 -3.91
CA VAL A 114 13.97 16.04 -4.31
C VAL A 114 15.33 16.74 -4.56
N ASP A 115 16.43 16.03 -4.30
CA ASP A 115 17.82 16.51 -4.54
C ASP A 115 18.60 15.56 -5.49
N PRO A 116 18.22 15.47 -6.75
CA PRO A 116 18.87 14.55 -7.69
C PRO A 116 20.34 14.93 -8.00
N ALA A 117 20.74 16.15 -7.71
CA ALA A 117 22.12 16.58 -7.89
C ALA A 117 23.08 15.87 -6.92
N HIS A 118 22.63 15.56 -5.71
CA HIS A 118 23.37 14.83 -4.70
C HIS A 118 22.99 13.34 -4.65
N ASP A 119 21.71 13.04 -4.77
CA ASP A 119 21.14 11.71 -4.58
C ASP A 119 21.27 10.88 -5.87
N THR A 120 22.50 10.50 -6.20
CA THR A 120 22.77 9.55 -7.30
C THR A 120 22.21 8.15 -6.96
N PRO A 121 22.09 7.24 -7.93
CA PRO A 121 21.66 5.86 -7.64
C PRO A 121 22.50 5.19 -6.54
N GLU A 122 23.82 5.41 -6.51
CA GLU A 122 24.73 4.84 -5.52
C GLU A 122 24.51 5.45 -4.12
N VAL A 123 24.19 6.75 -4.04
CA VAL A 123 23.86 7.43 -2.78
C VAL A 123 22.55 6.86 -2.25
N LEU A 124 21.54 6.76 -3.10
CA LEU A 124 20.24 6.19 -2.74
C LEU A 124 20.35 4.71 -2.33
N ALA A 125 21.21 3.92 -2.99
CA ALA A 125 21.45 2.53 -2.59
C ALA A 125 22.04 2.42 -1.18
N ARG A 126 23.00 3.27 -0.83
CA ARG A 126 23.57 3.32 0.54
C ARG A 126 22.53 3.77 1.56
N TYR A 127 21.74 4.80 1.24
CA TYR A 127 20.66 5.26 2.10
C TYR A 127 19.63 4.15 2.35
N ALA A 128 19.16 3.50 1.30
CA ALA A 128 18.20 2.38 1.39
C ALA A 128 18.73 1.23 2.27
N ALA A 129 20.03 0.90 2.15
CA ALA A 129 20.66 -0.15 2.96
C ALA A 129 20.63 0.19 4.46
N THR A 130 20.74 1.47 4.85
CA THR A 130 20.67 1.92 6.24
C THR A 130 19.31 1.59 6.88
N PHE A 131 18.25 1.56 6.08
CA PHE A 131 16.89 1.24 6.54
C PHE A 131 16.46 -0.20 6.22
N HIS A 132 17.38 -1.05 5.77
CA HIS A 132 17.13 -2.44 5.39
C HIS A 132 16.01 -2.57 4.34
N ALA A 133 15.94 -1.61 3.41
CA ALA A 133 14.96 -1.61 2.33
C ALA A 133 15.20 -2.78 1.39
N ASP A 134 14.17 -3.62 1.23
CA ASP A 134 14.18 -4.79 0.33
C ASP A 134 13.98 -4.38 -1.14
N GLU A 135 13.86 -5.36 -2.04
CA GLU A 135 13.68 -5.14 -3.49
C GLU A 135 12.30 -4.55 -3.84
N SER A 136 11.32 -4.66 -2.95
CA SER A 136 9.99 -4.09 -3.13
C SER A 136 9.90 -2.61 -2.71
N TRP A 137 11.01 -2.03 -2.27
CA TRP A 137 11.11 -0.62 -1.95
C TRP A 137 12.12 0.06 -2.87
N HIS A 138 11.60 0.79 -3.85
CA HIS A 138 12.39 1.53 -4.83
C HIS A 138 12.79 2.91 -4.30
N PHE A 139 14.02 3.31 -4.59
CA PHE A 139 14.52 4.68 -4.37
C PHE A 139 14.89 5.27 -5.71
N VAL A 140 14.34 6.43 -6.04
CA VAL A 140 14.27 6.91 -7.41
C VAL A 140 14.84 8.31 -7.53
N THR A 141 15.70 8.52 -8.53
CA THR A 141 16.29 9.78 -8.93
C THR A 141 16.07 10.02 -10.43
N GLY A 142 16.43 11.22 -10.93
CA GLY A 142 16.27 11.55 -12.35
C GLY A 142 16.57 13.02 -12.62
N ALA A 143 16.07 13.55 -13.73
CA ALA A 143 16.19 14.99 -13.96
C ALA A 143 15.35 15.76 -12.91
N GLN A 144 15.92 16.83 -12.35
CA GLN A 144 15.28 17.66 -11.33
C GLN A 144 13.89 18.15 -11.77
N LYS A 145 13.78 18.57 -13.03
CA LYS A 145 12.51 19.04 -13.60
C LYS A 145 11.45 17.94 -13.56
N ASP A 146 11.79 16.73 -13.95
CA ASP A 146 10.83 15.61 -14.01
C ASP A 146 10.34 15.21 -12.63
N LEU A 147 11.24 15.20 -11.61
CA LEU A 147 10.91 14.93 -10.24
C LEU A 147 10.02 16.02 -9.63
N TYR A 148 10.28 17.29 -9.93
CA TYR A 148 9.46 18.40 -9.45
C TYR A 148 8.11 18.45 -10.14
N ASP A 149 8.05 18.23 -11.45
CA ASP A 149 6.78 18.14 -12.18
C ASP A 149 5.92 16.98 -11.67
N LEU A 150 6.55 15.85 -11.36
CA LEU A 150 5.87 14.70 -10.78
C LEU A 150 5.36 15.01 -9.37
N SER A 151 6.17 15.63 -8.51
CA SER A 151 5.75 15.99 -7.15
C SER A 151 4.60 16.99 -7.15
N VAL A 152 4.77 18.12 -7.84
CA VAL A 152 3.79 19.22 -7.82
C VAL A 152 2.61 18.94 -8.75
N GLY A 153 2.90 18.53 -9.99
CA GLY A 153 1.88 18.29 -11.01
C GLY A 153 1.13 16.97 -10.83
N GLY A 154 1.85 15.91 -10.50
CA GLY A 154 1.30 14.57 -10.31
C GLY A 154 0.73 14.35 -8.91
N PHE A 155 1.61 14.35 -7.92
CA PHE A 155 1.26 14.06 -6.52
C PHE A 155 0.63 15.22 -5.76
N LYS A 156 0.58 16.43 -6.33
CA LYS A 156 0.07 17.65 -5.68
C LYS A 156 0.76 17.94 -4.32
N LEU A 157 2.04 17.61 -4.22
CA LEU A 157 2.87 17.85 -3.06
C LEU A 157 3.87 18.97 -3.32
N ALA A 158 4.19 19.76 -2.29
CA ALA A 158 5.24 20.74 -2.39
C ALA A 158 6.62 20.05 -2.48
N ALA A 159 7.42 20.44 -3.46
CA ALA A 159 8.82 20.09 -3.57
C ALA A 159 9.54 21.29 -4.21
N MET A 160 10.45 21.95 -3.47
CA MET A 160 11.20 23.08 -3.98
C MET A 160 12.49 23.26 -3.20
N GLU A 161 13.51 23.73 -3.86
CA GLU A 161 14.72 24.24 -3.18
C GLU A 161 14.40 25.56 -2.49
N VAL A 162 14.78 25.66 -1.21
CA VAL A 162 14.64 26.91 -0.44
C VAL A 162 15.90 27.75 -0.67
N PRO A 163 15.78 29.00 -1.15
CA PRO A 163 16.93 29.89 -1.33
C PRO A 163 17.78 30.01 -0.05
N ALA A 164 19.10 30.10 -0.21
CA ALA A 164 20.02 30.08 0.92
C ALA A 164 19.72 31.16 1.99
N GLY A 165 19.18 32.31 1.58
CA GLY A 165 18.79 33.41 2.48
C GLY A 165 17.45 33.20 3.21
N GLU A 166 16.66 32.20 2.83
CA GLU A 166 15.33 31.91 3.39
C GLU A 166 15.30 30.62 4.21
N ARG A 167 16.46 29.92 4.31
CA ARG A 167 16.57 28.68 5.08
C ARG A 167 16.46 28.97 6.57
N ALA A 168 15.53 28.32 7.26
CA ALA A 168 15.41 28.45 8.71
C ALA A 168 16.67 27.90 9.41
N VAL A 169 17.12 28.57 10.46
CA VAL A 169 18.20 28.06 11.31
C VAL A 169 17.70 26.82 12.03
N GLY A 170 18.33 25.67 11.80
CA GLY A 170 17.91 24.38 12.36
C GLY A 170 16.79 23.69 11.57
N GLY A 171 16.47 24.14 10.35
CA GLY A 171 15.55 23.48 9.45
C GLY A 171 16.12 22.18 8.84
N ASP A 172 15.24 21.39 8.20
CA ASP A 172 15.57 20.05 7.66
C ASP A 172 16.49 20.07 6.43
N GLY A 173 17.04 21.23 6.05
CA GLY A 173 17.98 21.39 4.93
C GLY A 173 17.47 22.32 3.82
N PRO A 174 18.08 22.26 2.63
CA PRO A 174 17.83 23.22 1.56
C PRO A 174 16.53 22.97 0.78
N PHE A 175 15.82 21.88 1.05
CA PHE A 175 14.62 21.50 0.31
C PHE A 175 13.38 21.52 1.19
N LEU A 176 12.31 22.13 0.68
CA LEU A 176 10.97 21.94 1.21
C LEU A 176 10.37 20.68 0.58
N HIS A 177 9.96 19.73 1.38
CA HIS A 177 9.25 18.54 0.94
C HIS A 177 8.08 18.23 1.87
N SER A 178 7.12 17.46 1.38
CA SER A 178 5.97 17.05 2.17
C SER A 178 6.31 15.90 3.13
N SER A 179 5.82 15.97 4.37
CA SER A 179 5.91 14.87 5.34
C SER A 179 4.83 13.79 5.13
N LYS A 180 4.26 13.69 3.94
CA LYS A 180 3.15 12.78 3.67
C LYS A 180 3.58 11.53 2.92
N PHE A 181 2.98 10.40 3.30
CA PHE A 181 2.91 9.22 2.45
C PHE A 181 1.69 9.31 1.55
N VAL A 182 1.82 8.86 0.32
CA VAL A 182 0.75 8.87 -0.68
C VAL A 182 0.45 7.45 -1.12
N LEU A 183 -0.79 7.03 -0.95
CA LEU A 183 -1.26 5.74 -1.44
C LEU A 183 -1.75 5.88 -2.89
N VAL A 184 -1.24 5.03 -3.75
CA VAL A 184 -1.58 4.98 -5.17
C VAL A 184 -2.08 3.57 -5.50
N ASP A 185 -3.12 3.46 -6.31
CA ASP A 185 -3.65 2.16 -6.75
C ASP A 185 -2.88 1.58 -7.95
N GLY A 186 -3.24 0.36 -8.33
CA GLY A 186 -2.63 -0.35 -9.46
C GLY A 186 -2.90 0.28 -10.84
N GLU A 187 -3.77 1.27 -10.95
CA GLU A 187 -3.99 2.05 -12.16
C GLU A 187 -3.16 3.34 -12.19
N GLY A 188 -2.41 3.64 -11.13
CA GLY A 188 -1.64 4.88 -10.99
C GLY A 188 -2.50 6.06 -10.54
N VAL A 189 -3.59 5.82 -9.81
CA VAL A 189 -4.47 6.85 -9.26
C VAL A 189 -4.15 7.08 -7.80
N VAL A 190 -3.95 8.33 -7.40
CA VAL A 190 -3.80 8.73 -6.00
C VAL A 190 -5.11 8.47 -5.25
N ARG A 191 -5.00 7.77 -4.11
CA ARG A 191 -6.12 7.34 -3.28
C ARG A 191 -6.13 7.98 -1.90
N GLY A 192 -5.00 8.50 -1.42
CA GLY A 192 -4.94 9.17 -0.13
C GLY A 192 -3.58 9.77 0.20
N TYR A 193 -3.60 10.74 1.12
CA TYR A 193 -2.42 11.39 1.69
C TYR A 193 -2.45 11.20 3.20
N TYR A 194 -1.35 10.70 3.76
CA TYR A 194 -1.25 10.31 5.16
C TYR A 194 -0.08 11.03 5.80
N ASP A 195 -0.35 11.83 6.83
CA ASP A 195 0.71 12.51 7.54
C ASP A 195 1.60 11.49 8.27
N SER A 196 2.90 11.49 7.95
CA SER A 196 3.84 10.52 8.51
C SER A 196 4.04 10.67 10.02
N THR A 197 3.65 11.79 10.61
CA THR A 197 3.77 12.06 12.05
C THR A 197 2.50 11.70 12.83
N ASP A 198 1.39 11.42 12.14
CA ASP A 198 0.09 11.11 12.76
C ASP A 198 -0.17 9.60 12.81
N GLU A 199 -0.28 9.05 14.04
CA GLU A 199 -0.55 7.62 14.25
C GLU A 199 -1.91 7.14 13.72
N PRO A 200 -3.01 7.88 13.87
CA PRO A 200 -4.27 7.57 13.19
C PRO A 200 -4.13 7.47 11.68
N ALA A 201 -3.42 8.42 11.03
CA ALA A 201 -3.18 8.40 9.59
C ALA A 201 -2.35 7.16 9.17
N MET A 202 -1.38 6.74 9.97
CA MET A 202 -0.60 5.54 9.67
C MET A 202 -1.45 4.27 9.72
N ARG A 203 -2.33 4.14 10.72
CA ARG A 203 -3.28 3.02 10.77
C ARG A 203 -4.26 3.03 9.61
N ALA A 204 -4.72 4.22 9.19
CA ALA A 204 -5.57 4.38 8.02
C ALA A 204 -4.83 3.94 6.74
N LEU A 205 -3.57 4.35 6.54
CA LEU A 205 -2.75 3.92 5.40
C LEU A 205 -2.66 2.39 5.30
N VAL A 206 -2.41 1.69 6.42
CA VAL A 206 -2.34 0.22 6.45
C VAL A 206 -3.69 -0.40 6.05
N GLY A 207 -4.79 0.10 6.60
CA GLY A 207 -6.14 -0.37 6.29
C GLY A 207 -6.52 -0.14 4.83
N ASP A 208 -6.27 1.06 4.32
CA ASP A 208 -6.60 1.45 2.96
C ASP A 208 -5.75 0.71 1.92
N ALA A 209 -4.47 0.48 2.20
CA ALA A 209 -3.60 -0.35 1.36
C ALA A 209 -4.12 -1.80 1.26
N ALA A 210 -4.60 -2.35 2.38
CA ALA A 210 -5.20 -3.69 2.40
C ALA A 210 -6.51 -3.76 1.62
N LEU A 211 -7.34 -2.70 1.68
CA LEU A 211 -8.58 -2.59 0.91
C LEU A 211 -8.31 -2.53 -0.59
N LEU A 212 -7.37 -1.67 -1.03
CA LEU A 212 -7.01 -1.55 -2.45
C LEU A 212 -6.43 -2.83 -3.02
N ARG A 213 -5.63 -3.55 -2.23
CA ARG A 213 -5.12 -4.86 -2.64
C ARG A 213 -6.24 -5.86 -2.92
N ALA A 214 -7.34 -5.79 -2.19
CA ALA A 214 -8.46 -6.71 -2.34
C ALA A 214 -9.37 -6.37 -3.54
N GLU A 215 -9.16 -5.23 -4.21
CA GLU A 215 -9.85 -4.82 -5.45
C GLU A 215 -9.24 -5.48 -6.71
N HIS A 216 -8.02 -6.03 -6.59
CA HIS A 216 -7.23 -6.67 -7.67
C HIS A 216 -7.02 -8.16 -7.36
#